data_6ccf983f12966527cfbd7adae0dc8fab
#
_entry.id   6ccf983f12966527cfbd7adae0dc8fab
#
_cell.length_a   1.000
_cell.length_b   1.000
_cell.length_c   1.000
_cell.angle_alpha   90.00
_cell.angle_beta   90.00
_cell.angle_gamma   90.00
#
_symmetry.space_group_name_H-M   'P 1'
#
loop_
_entity.id
_entity.type
_entity.pdbx_description
1 polymer ?
#
loop_
_entity_poly.entity_id
_entity_poly.type
_entity_poly.pdbx_seq_one_letter_code
_entity_poly.pdbx_strand_id
1 'polypeptide(L)'
;MNKYYRHFKGGVYRFIGIAKNSETLEEMVVYQSVSEAGQIWVRPKSMFFEEIERDGKRMPRFQELSEQEALPFELGVNPETWKTEPPF
;
A
#
# COMPACT_ATOMS: atom_id res chain seq x y z
N MET A 1 -9.91 13.04 4.06
CA MET A 1 -8.68 13.03 3.39
C MET A 1 -8.18 11.65 3.17
N ASN A 2 -7.69 11.35 2.01
CA ASN A 2 -7.21 10.03 1.69
C ASN A 2 -5.76 9.88 2.06
N LYS A 3 -5.39 8.71 2.53
CA LYS A 3 -4.00 8.39 2.78
C LYS A 3 -3.54 7.39 1.75
N TYR A 4 -2.36 7.60 1.22
CA TYR A 4 -1.80 6.74 0.21
C TYR A 4 -0.47 6.19 0.67
N TYR A 5 -0.16 4.97 0.21
CA TYR A 5 1.09 4.32 0.56
C TYR A 5 1.70 3.70 -0.68
N ARG A 6 3.02 3.68 -0.74
CA ARG A 6 3.72 3.04 -1.82
C ARG A 6 4.44 1.83 -1.27
N HIS A 7 4.18 0.67 -1.85
CA HIS A 7 4.87 -0.55 -1.46
C HIS A 7 6.31 -0.48 -1.96
N PHE A 8 7.23 -1.10 -1.23
CA PHE A 8 8.63 -1.01 -1.60
C PHE A 8 8.91 -1.57 -3.00
N LYS A 9 8.02 -2.39 -3.52
CA LYS A 9 8.16 -2.88 -4.88
C LYS A 9 7.52 -1.96 -5.91
N GLY A 10 6.92 -0.87 -5.50
CA GLY A 10 6.45 0.14 -6.42
C GLY A 10 4.96 0.37 -6.53
N GLY A 11 4.14 -0.54 -6.09
CA GLY A 11 2.69 -0.35 -6.20
C GLY A 11 2.21 0.73 -5.28
N VAL A 12 1.21 1.48 -5.71
CA VAL A 12 0.63 2.56 -4.91
C VAL A 12 -0.78 2.17 -4.51
N TYR A 13 -1.11 2.38 -3.25
CA TYR A 13 -2.36 1.94 -2.69
C TYR A 13 -2.99 3.03 -1.84
N ARG A 14 -4.32 3.04 -1.82
CA ARG A 14 -5.07 3.96 -0.99
C ARG A 14 -5.48 3.23 0.27
N PHE A 15 -5.23 3.84 1.42
CA PHE A 15 -5.61 3.24 2.69
C PHE A 15 -7.11 3.41 2.86
N ILE A 16 -7.82 2.34 3.11
CA ILE A 16 -9.26 2.41 3.31
C ILE A 16 -9.59 2.45 4.79
N GLY A 17 -9.01 1.60 5.58
CA GLY A 17 -9.31 1.60 7.01
C GLY A 17 -8.75 0.39 7.70
N ILE A 18 -9.09 0.26 8.96
CA ILE A 18 -8.69 -0.89 9.78
C ILE A 18 -9.92 -1.75 10.01
N ALA A 19 -9.78 -3.03 9.72
CA ALA A 19 -10.85 -3.99 9.98
C ALA A 19 -10.32 -5.02 10.96
N LYS A 20 -11.19 -5.84 11.50
CA LYS A 20 -10.78 -6.93 12.36
C LYS A 20 -11.08 -8.25 11.71
N ASN A 21 -10.14 -9.17 11.84
CA ASN A 21 -10.38 -10.53 11.43
C ASN A 21 -11.44 -11.09 12.38
N SER A 22 -12.55 -11.55 11.85
CA SER A 22 -13.66 -11.95 12.70
C SER A 22 -13.36 -13.16 13.55
N GLU A 23 -12.36 -13.95 13.17
CA GLU A 23 -12.03 -15.12 13.94
C GLU A 23 -10.92 -14.91 14.94
N THR A 24 -9.93 -14.15 14.60
CA THR A 24 -8.79 -13.95 15.50
C THR A 24 -8.84 -12.60 16.18
N LEU A 25 -9.67 -11.69 15.72
CA LEU A 25 -9.78 -10.32 16.19
C LEU A 25 -8.51 -9.52 15.92
N GLU A 26 -7.67 -10.02 15.04
CA GLU A 26 -6.46 -9.30 14.68
C GLU A 26 -6.82 -8.10 13.82
N GLU A 27 -6.15 -6.99 14.03
CA GLU A 27 -6.40 -5.81 13.23
C GLU A 27 -5.78 -5.95 11.85
N MET A 28 -6.54 -5.63 10.83
CA MET A 28 -6.11 -5.75 9.44
C MET A 28 -6.20 -4.39 8.78
N VAL A 29 -5.23 -4.07 7.94
CA VAL A 29 -5.31 -2.87 7.13
C VAL A 29 -6.01 -3.26 5.83
N VAL A 30 -7.02 -2.47 5.45
CA VAL A 30 -7.73 -2.65 4.19
C VAL A 30 -7.25 -1.55 3.27
N TYR A 31 -6.75 -1.91 2.10
CA TYR A 31 -6.19 -0.94 1.17
C TYR A 31 -6.56 -1.32 -0.26
N GLN A 32 -6.51 -0.36 -1.16
CA GLN A 32 -6.98 -0.55 -2.51
C GLN A 32 -5.94 -0.10 -3.49
N SER A 33 -5.69 -0.92 -4.50
CA SER A 33 -4.75 -0.57 -5.55
C SER A 33 -5.26 0.64 -6.31
N VAL A 34 -4.39 1.60 -6.55
CA VAL A 34 -4.76 2.77 -7.30
C VAL A 34 -4.74 2.47 -8.79
N SER A 35 -3.93 1.52 -9.20
CA SER A 35 -3.76 1.29 -10.61
C SER A 35 -4.27 -0.03 -11.13
N GLU A 36 -4.55 -1.03 -10.39
CA GLU A 36 -4.97 -2.25 -10.94
C GLU A 36 -6.39 -2.48 -10.78
N ALA A 37 -7.20 -1.78 -11.43
CA ALA A 37 -8.65 -1.97 -11.44
C ALA A 37 -9.23 -1.87 -10.03
N GLY A 38 -8.55 -1.19 -9.15
CA GLY A 38 -9.11 -0.97 -7.82
C GLY A 38 -9.17 -2.20 -6.95
N GLN A 39 -8.30 -3.15 -7.17
CA GLN A 39 -8.30 -4.37 -6.36
C GLN A 39 -8.11 -4.04 -4.88
N ILE A 40 -8.95 -4.59 -4.02
CA ILE A 40 -8.88 -4.35 -2.60
C ILE A 40 -8.15 -5.50 -1.93
N TRP A 41 -7.25 -5.16 -1.03
CA TRP A 41 -6.42 -6.12 -0.33
C TRP A 41 -6.54 -5.92 1.17
N VAL A 42 -6.20 -6.94 1.93
CA VAL A 42 -6.08 -6.82 3.38
C VAL A 42 -4.75 -7.41 3.81
N ARG A 43 -4.17 -6.89 4.86
CA ARG A 43 -2.91 -7.40 5.40
C ARG A 43 -2.91 -7.13 6.89
N PRO A 44 -2.38 -8.02 7.72
CA PRO A 44 -2.30 -7.73 9.15
C PRO A 44 -1.60 -6.40 9.40
N LYS A 45 -2.16 -5.64 10.34
CA LYS A 45 -1.65 -4.31 10.61
C LYS A 45 -0.17 -4.33 10.96
N SER A 46 0.26 -5.32 11.73
CA SER A 46 1.66 -5.40 12.13
C SER A 46 2.55 -5.61 10.91
N MET A 47 2.08 -6.31 9.91
CA MET A 47 2.88 -6.53 8.71
C MET A 47 2.82 -5.31 7.79
N PHE A 48 1.70 -4.61 7.75
CA PHE A 48 1.58 -3.46 6.88
C PHE A 48 2.57 -2.36 7.29
N PHE A 49 2.72 -2.16 8.58
CA PHE A 49 3.57 -1.09 9.07
C PHE A 49 4.98 -1.55 9.45
N GLU A 50 5.34 -2.80 9.14
CA GLU A 50 6.65 -3.26 9.56
C GLU A 50 7.73 -2.70 8.65
N GLU A 51 8.94 -2.71 9.15
CA GLU A 51 10.08 -2.34 8.34
C GLU A 51 10.68 -3.57 7.73
N ILE A 52 11.25 -3.43 6.55
CA ILE A 52 11.95 -4.52 5.90
C ILE A 52 13.38 -4.08 5.67
N GLU A 53 14.23 -5.03 5.35
CA GLU A 53 15.60 -4.70 5.05
C GLU A 53 15.87 -5.05 3.59
N ARG A 54 16.38 -4.12 2.84
CA ARG A 54 16.65 -4.36 1.44
C ARG A 54 17.96 -3.66 1.10
N ASP A 55 18.89 -4.41 0.53
CA ASP A 55 20.21 -3.88 0.15
C ASP A 55 20.90 -3.22 1.34
N GLY A 56 20.79 -3.84 2.49
CA GLY A 56 21.45 -3.33 3.68
C GLY A 56 20.79 -2.14 4.31
N LYS A 57 19.63 -1.72 3.83
CA LYS A 57 18.95 -0.57 4.40
C LYS A 57 17.60 -0.97 4.92
N ARG A 58 17.20 -0.38 6.04
CA ARG A 58 15.87 -0.62 6.58
C ARG A 58 14.94 0.43 6.03
N MET A 59 13.76 0.00 5.64
CA MET A 59 12.76 0.91 5.09
C MET A 59 11.37 0.36 5.42
N PRO A 60 10.36 1.20 5.46
CA PRO A 60 9.01 0.69 5.70
C PRO A 60 8.55 -0.13 4.50
N ARG A 61 7.81 -1.18 4.77
CA ARG A 61 7.24 -1.97 3.69
C ARG A 61 6.30 -1.12 2.84
N PHE A 62 5.55 -0.23 3.49
CA PHE A 62 4.69 0.73 2.80
C PHE A 62 5.08 2.12 3.25
N GLN A 63 5.44 2.96 2.31
CA GLN A 63 5.86 4.32 2.60
C GLN A 63 4.68 5.25 2.37
N GLU A 64 4.35 6.06 3.34
CA GLU A 64 3.24 6.99 3.19
C GLU A 64 3.58 8.06 2.16
N LEU A 65 2.61 8.38 1.31
CA LEU A 65 2.76 9.41 0.30
C LEU A 65 1.79 10.53 0.59
N SER A 66 2.16 11.74 0.19
CA SER A 66 1.22 12.85 0.25
C SER A 66 0.21 12.69 -0.88
N GLU A 67 -0.89 13.42 -0.80
CA GLU A 67 -1.88 13.38 -1.87
C GLU A 67 -1.28 13.86 -3.18
N GLN A 68 -0.37 14.83 -3.12
CA GLN A 68 0.26 15.29 -4.32
C GLN A 68 1.14 14.23 -4.94
N GLU A 69 1.87 13.49 -4.14
CA GLU A 69 2.72 12.44 -4.64
C GLU A 69 1.90 11.31 -5.26
N ALA A 70 0.70 11.08 -4.75
CA ALA A 70 -0.13 10.00 -5.25
C ALA A 70 -0.96 10.40 -6.46
N LEU A 71 -1.10 11.69 -6.73
CA LEU A 71 -1.97 12.16 -7.78
C LEU A 71 -1.68 11.56 -9.16
N PRO A 72 -0.46 11.48 -9.62
CA PRO A 72 -0.23 10.89 -10.93
C PRO A 72 -0.73 9.46 -11.02
N PHE A 73 -0.62 8.71 -9.96
CA PHE A 73 -1.08 7.32 -9.97
C PHE A 73 -2.60 7.26 -10.00
N GLU A 74 -3.26 8.19 -9.29
CA GLU A 74 -4.71 8.22 -9.30
C GLU A 74 -5.24 8.59 -10.67
N LEU A 75 -4.52 9.42 -11.41
CA LEU A 75 -4.95 9.82 -12.73
C LEU A 75 -4.54 8.79 -13.80
N GLY A 76 -3.92 7.72 -13.38
CA GLY A 76 -3.52 6.71 -14.35
C GLY A 76 -2.26 7.06 -15.11
N VAL A 77 -1.56 8.09 -14.67
CA VAL A 77 -0.37 8.48 -15.36
C VAL A 77 0.79 8.01 -14.53
N ASN A 78 1.24 6.84 -14.76
CA ASN A 78 2.33 6.34 -13.99
C ASN A 78 3.56 6.37 -14.83
N PRO A 79 4.45 7.23 -14.58
CA PRO A 79 5.61 7.38 -15.41
C PRO A 79 6.51 6.22 -15.35
N GLU A 80 6.50 5.40 -14.32
CA GLU A 80 7.43 4.49 -14.28
C GLU A 80 7.00 3.28 -14.48
N THR A 81 5.99 2.73 -14.24
CA THR A 81 5.89 1.51 -14.49
C THR A 81 4.96 0.94 -14.24
N TRP A 82 4.39 1.17 -13.86
CA TRP A 82 3.35 0.62 -13.74
C TRP A 82 3.43 -0.71 -13.49
N LYS A 83 4.29 -1.36 -13.18
CA LYS A 83 4.31 -2.63 -13.03
C LYS A 83 3.54 -2.97 -11.96
N THR A 84 2.69 -3.86 -11.99
CA THR A 84 1.87 -4.19 -11.05
C THR A 84 2.31 -5.33 -10.34
N GLU A 85 3.15 -5.35 -9.56
CA GLU A 85 3.49 -6.50 -8.80
C GLU A 85 2.64 -6.59 -7.59
N PRO A 86 2.25 -7.77 -7.16
CA PRO A 86 1.49 -7.90 -5.93
C PRO A 86 2.30 -7.38 -4.76
N PRO A 87 1.65 -6.87 -3.73
CA PRO A 87 2.38 -6.31 -2.59
C PRO A 87 3.03 -7.35 -1.69
N PHE A 88 2.95 -8.60 -1.98
CA PHE A 88 3.58 -9.62 -1.16
C PHE A 88 4.10 -10.78 -1.99
#